data_0573826c3f5e72a5e0ac78e9b4de3292
#
_entry.id   0573826c3f5e72a5e0ac78e9b4de3292
#
_cell.length_a   1.000
_cell.length_b   1.000
_cell.length_c   1.000
_cell.angle_alpha   90.00
_cell.angle_beta   90.00
_cell.angle_gamma   90.00
#
_symmetry.space_group_name_H-M   'P 1'
#
loop_
_entity.id
_entity.type
_entity.pdbx_description
1 polymer ?
#
loop_
_entity_poly.entity_id
_entity_poly.type
_entity_poly.pdbx_seq_one_letter_code
_entity_poly.pdbx_strand_id
1 'polypeptide(L)'
;MKLAQKEHKNIYLFIGADKCHFCKMFKEKTLSKKWVMKRLKEHYEVLYLSRDRHYVPKKFEKFGVPRHYFLDANGKIIFQSFGLLEPSGFFTMLDEADLNSND
;
A
#
# COMPACT_ATOMS: atom_id res chain seq x y z
N MET A 1 -8.72 5.05 8.27
CA MET A 1 -9.46 3.88 8.78
C MET A 1 -10.97 4.08 8.76
N LYS A 2 -11.46 5.21 9.26
CA LYS A 2 -12.91 5.46 9.28
C LYS A 2 -13.56 5.44 7.88
N LEU A 3 -12.90 5.98 6.87
CA LEU A 3 -13.43 5.98 5.52
C LEU A 3 -13.51 4.57 4.94
N ALA A 4 -12.48 3.75 5.17
CA ALA A 4 -12.46 2.37 4.71
C ALA A 4 -13.56 1.56 5.36
N GLN A 5 -13.79 1.74 6.67
CA GLN A 5 -14.87 1.07 7.38
C GLN A 5 -16.24 1.49 6.86
N LYS A 6 -16.42 2.79 6.62
CA LYS A 6 -17.68 3.33 6.11
C LYS A 6 -18.02 2.80 4.71
N GLU A 7 -17.00 2.65 3.86
CA GLU A 7 -17.18 2.18 2.50
C GLU A 7 -17.02 0.67 2.35
N HIS A 8 -16.74 -0.04 3.44
CA HIS A 8 -16.47 -1.48 3.44
C HIS A 8 -15.30 -1.85 2.53
N LYS A 9 -14.28 -0.99 2.49
CA LYS A 9 -13.08 -1.22 1.72
C LYS A 9 -11.90 -1.59 2.62
N ASN A 10 -10.98 -2.36 2.06
CA ASN A 10 -9.69 -2.58 2.68
C ASN A 10 -8.76 -1.39 2.44
N ILE A 11 -7.58 -1.43 3.02
CA ILE A 11 -6.64 -0.31 2.97
C ILE A 11 -5.33 -0.77 2.32
N TYR A 12 -4.84 0.02 1.37
CA TYR A 12 -3.48 -0.12 0.88
C TYR A 12 -2.64 1.00 1.51
N LEU A 13 -1.66 0.61 2.32
CA LEU A 13 -0.77 1.54 3.00
C LEU A 13 0.62 1.45 2.38
N PHE A 14 1.08 2.58 1.83
CA PHE A 14 2.42 2.70 1.29
C PHE A 14 3.26 3.51 2.28
N ILE A 15 4.35 2.91 2.76
CA ILE A 15 5.29 3.59 3.65
C ILE A 15 6.56 3.89 2.88
N GLY A 16 6.93 5.17 2.83
CA GLY A 16 8.12 5.64 2.17
C GLY A 16 8.96 6.53 3.07
N ALA A 17 9.87 7.26 2.46
CA ALA A 17 10.72 8.24 3.12
C ALA A 17 10.95 9.41 2.18
N ASP A 18 11.32 10.57 2.75
CA ASP A 18 11.50 11.79 1.95
C ASP A 18 12.64 11.67 0.94
N LYS A 19 13.74 11.05 1.33
CA LYS A 19 14.91 10.88 0.48
C LYS A 19 15.06 9.43 0.03
N CYS A 20 13.99 8.85 -0.50
CA CYS A 20 13.98 7.47 -0.92
C CYS A 20 13.87 7.40 -2.45
N HIS A 21 14.98 7.04 -3.11
CA HIS A 21 15.03 6.93 -4.56
C HIS A 21 14.02 5.91 -5.09
N PHE A 22 13.96 4.73 -4.47
CA PHE A 22 13.04 3.68 -4.91
C PHE A 22 11.59 4.02 -4.65
N CYS A 23 11.31 4.77 -3.58
CA CYS A 23 9.96 5.26 -3.31
C CYS A 23 9.51 6.22 -4.41
N LYS A 24 10.39 7.14 -4.81
CA LYS A 24 10.12 8.07 -5.89
C LYS A 24 9.88 7.34 -7.19
N MET A 25 10.71 6.36 -7.51
CA MET A 25 10.55 5.55 -8.72
C MET A 25 9.23 4.80 -8.72
N PHE A 26 8.85 4.23 -7.60
CA PHE A 26 7.57 3.52 -7.47
C PHE A 26 6.40 4.45 -7.74
N LYS A 27 6.41 5.65 -7.16
CA LYS A 27 5.36 6.64 -7.39
C LYS A 27 5.27 7.02 -8.86
N GLU A 28 6.42 7.29 -9.49
CA GLU A 28 6.47 7.75 -10.87
C GLU A 28 6.17 6.66 -11.89
N LYS A 29 6.64 5.44 -11.66
CA LYS A 29 6.54 4.37 -12.64
C LYS A 29 5.29 3.50 -12.48
N THR A 30 4.77 3.41 -11.27
CA THR A 30 3.65 2.52 -10.98
C THR A 30 2.42 3.27 -10.50
N LEU A 31 2.52 3.99 -9.39
CA LEU A 31 1.36 4.67 -8.84
C LEU A 31 0.84 5.82 -9.70
N SER A 32 1.68 6.43 -10.54
CA SER A 32 1.26 7.49 -11.45
C SER A 32 0.39 7.00 -12.59
N LYS A 33 0.37 5.69 -12.85
CA LYS A 33 -0.44 5.13 -13.93
C LYS A 33 -1.91 5.13 -13.54
N LYS A 34 -2.75 5.76 -14.38
CA LYS A 34 -4.18 5.89 -14.09
C LYS A 34 -4.85 4.53 -13.93
N TRP A 35 -4.47 3.55 -14.74
CA TRP A 35 -5.07 2.22 -14.70
C TRP A 35 -4.66 1.45 -13.44
N VAL A 36 -3.44 1.69 -12.93
CA VAL A 36 -3.00 1.11 -11.65
C VAL A 36 -3.85 1.67 -10.51
N MET A 37 -3.98 3.00 -10.45
CA MET A 37 -4.77 3.64 -9.40
C MET A 37 -6.24 3.28 -9.47
N LYS A 38 -6.79 3.15 -10.67
CA LYS A 38 -8.17 2.73 -10.84
C LYS A 38 -8.39 1.34 -10.27
N ARG A 39 -7.53 0.39 -10.62
CA ARG A 39 -7.59 -0.99 -10.13
C ARG A 39 -7.48 -1.03 -8.60
N LEU A 40 -6.55 -0.24 -8.06
CA LEU A 40 -6.31 -0.18 -6.62
C LEU A 40 -7.52 0.38 -5.89
N LYS A 41 -8.06 1.49 -6.36
CA LYS A 41 -9.17 2.18 -5.68
C LYS A 41 -10.49 1.45 -5.77
N GLU A 42 -10.63 0.47 -6.64
CA GLU A 42 -11.85 -0.34 -6.72
C GLU A 42 -12.13 -1.07 -5.41
N HIS A 43 -11.09 -1.50 -4.70
CA HIS A 43 -11.22 -2.31 -3.49
C HIS A 43 -10.49 -1.77 -2.28
N TYR A 44 -9.67 -0.74 -2.45
CA TYR A 44 -8.81 -0.24 -1.38
C TYR A 44 -8.90 1.27 -1.23
N GLU A 45 -8.84 1.74 0.02
CA GLU A 45 -8.49 3.13 0.30
C GLU A 45 -6.97 3.23 0.31
N VAL A 46 -6.43 4.27 -0.31
CA VAL A 46 -4.99 4.44 -0.46
C VAL A 46 -4.47 5.43 0.57
N LEU A 47 -3.53 4.98 1.40
CA LEU A 47 -2.89 5.82 2.40
C LEU A 47 -1.39 5.85 2.17
N TYR A 48 -0.77 6.98 2.43
CA TYR A 48 0.67 7.15 2.35
C TYR A 48 1.21 7.68 3.68
N LEU A 49 2.28 7.06 4.18
CA LEU A 49 3.04 7.55 5.32
C LEU A 49 4.50 7.69 4.94
N SER A 50 5.10 8.84 5.28
CA SER A 50 6.54 9.00 5.24
C SER A 50 7.09 8.81 6.64
N ARG A 51 8.05 7.89 6.81
CA ARG A 51 8.67 7.67 8.12
C ARG A 51 9.37 8.92 8.65
N ASP A 52 9.67 9.88 7.79
CA ASP A 52 10.35 11.12 8.17
C ASP A 52 9.39 12.22 8.63
N ARG A 53 8.11 12.13 8.26
CA ARG A 53 7.12 13.17 8.53
C ARG A 53 5.95 12.71 9.37
N HIS A 54 5.67 11.43 9.41
CA HIS A 54 4.47 10.90 10.04
C HIS A 54 4.84 9.91 11.13
N TYR A 55 3.94 9.78 12.10
CA TYR A 55 4.04 8.71 13.06
C TYR A 55 3.75 7.38 12.38
N VAL A 56 4.65 6.41 12.53
CA VAL A 56 4.46 5.06 12.01
C VAL A 56 4.23 4.12 13.18
N PRO A 57 3.05 3.49 13.26
CA PRO A 57 2.78 2.53 14.34
C PRO A 57 3.80 1.41 14.39
N LYS A 58 4.07 0.89 15.59
CA LYS A 58 5.12 -0.13 15.80
C LYS A 58 4.97 -1.35 14.92
N LYS A 59 3.76 -1.80 14.65
CA LYS A 59 3.55 -2.99 13.82
C LYS A 59 4.04 -2.81 12.39
N PHE A 60 4.26 -1.57 11.95
CA PHE A 60 4.81 -1.25 10.64
C PHE A 60 6.28 -0.80 10.70
N GLU A 61 6.88 -0.76 11.89
CA GLU A 61 8.28 -0.38 12.05
C GLU A 61 9.18 -1.52 11.64
N LYS A 62 9.76 -1.41 10.45
CA LYS A 62 10.75 -2.37 9.94
C LYS A 62 11.74 -1.60 9.10
N PHE A 63 12.88 -2.22 8.84
CA PHE A 63 13.89 -1.59 8.01
C PHE A 63 13.48 -1.59 6.54
N GLY A 64 13.87 -0.54 5.85
CA GLY A 64 13.73 -0.43 4.42
C GLY A 64 12.42 0.19 3.99
N VAL A 65 12.49 0.89 2.88
CA VAL A 65 11.37 1.49 2.15
C VAL A 65 11.68 1.35 0.67
N PRO A 66 10.70 1.33 -0.22
CA PRO A 66 9.26 1.40 0.03
C PRO A 66 8.70 0.11 0.62
N ARG A 67 7.63 0.23 1.38
CA ARG A 67 6.93 -0.91 1.97
C ARG A 67 5.46 -0.83 1.64
N HIS A 68 4.85 -1.97 1.43
CA HIS A 68 3.45 -2.07 1.02
C HIS A 68 2.70 -2.96 2.00
N TYR A 69 1.62 -2.44 2.57
CA TYR A 69 0.77 -3.19 3.47
C TYR A 69 -0.66 -3.17 2.95
N PHE A 70 -1.29 -4.32 3.01
CA PHE A 70 -2.72 -4.43 2.74
C PHE A 70 -3.40 -4.77 4.05
N LEU A 71 -4.34 -3.94 4.45
CA LEU A 71 -5.01 -4.04 5.73
C LEU A 71 -6.50 -4.25 5.49
N ASP A 72 -7.16 -4.95 6.43
CA ASP A 72 -8.62 -4.94 6.41
C ASP A 72 -9.14 -3.59 6.95
N ALA A 73 -10.46 -3.41 6.93
CA ALA A 73 -11.06 -2.14 7.36
C ALA A 73 -10.81 -1.83 8.84
N ASN A 74 -10.42 -2.82 9.62
CA ASN A 74 -10.09 -2.66 11.04
C ASN A 74 -8.61 -2.46 11.29
N GLY A 75 -7.79 -2.46 10.23
CA GLY A 75 -6.37 -2.22 10.34
C GLY A 75 -5.51 -3.46 10.53
N LYS A 76 -6.10 -4.65 10.42
CA LYS A 76 -5.34 -5.90 10.50
C LYS A 76 -4.57 -6.13 9.20
N ILE A 77 -3.28 -6.48 9.31
CA ILE A 77 -2.45 -6.78 8.14
C ILE A 77 -2.90 -8.10 7.52
N ILE A 78 -3.34 -8.04 6.25
CA ILE A 78 -3.74 -9.24 5.50
C ILE A 78 -2.69 -9.67 4.51
N PHE A 79 -1.84 -8.75 4.08
CA PHE A 79 -0.74 -9.04 3.17
C PHE A 79 0.28 -7.92 3.24
N GLN A 80 1.56 -8.23 2.99
CA GLN A 80 2.60 -7.21 2.96
C GLN A 80 3.67 -7.57 1.94
N SER A 81 4.31 -6.54 1.39
CA SER A 81 5.39 -6.68 0.44
C SER A 81 6.38 -5.53 0.64
N PHE A 82 7.49 -5.59 -0.09
CA PHE A 82 8.61 -4.68 0.12
C PHE A 82 9.31 -4.43 -1.21
N GLY A 83 9.76 -3.19 -1.39
CA GLY A 83 10.61 -2.82 -2.50
C GLY A 83 9.90 -2.16 -3.66
N LEU A 84 10.68 -1.81 -4.68
CA LEU A 84 10.16 -1.24 -5.92
C LEU A 84 9.41 -2.31 -6.70
N LEU A 85 8.16 -2.01 -7.04
CA LEU A 85 7.33 -2.89 -7.84
C LEU A 85 6.94 -2.17 -9.14
N GLU A 86 7.25 -2.79 -10.27
CA GLU A 86 6.74 -2.33 -11.55
C GLU A 86 5.27 -2.73 -11.69
N PRO A 87 4.53 -2.16 -12.67
CA PRO A 87 3.09 -2.41 -12.74
C PRO A 87 2.70 -3.88 -12.74
N SER A 88 3.41 -4.74 -13.48
CA SER A 88 3.08 -6.17 -13.52
C SER A 88 3.28 -6.84 -12.16
N GLY A 89 4.38 -6.54 -11.47
CA GLY A 89 4.63 -7.08 -10.14
C GLY A 89 3.63 -6.56 -9.12
N PHE A 90 3.23 -5.31 -9.26
CA PHE A 90 2.23 -4.72 -8.38
C PHE A 90 0.87 -5.40 -8.54
N PHE A 91 0.48 -5.72 -9.77
CA PHE A 91 -0.77 -6.44 -10.01
C PHE A 91 -0.73 -7.85 -9.43
N THR A 92 0.40 -8.54 -9.57
CA THR A 92 0.55 -9.87 -8.95
C THR A 92 0.35 -9.77 -7.45
N MET A 93 0.91 -8.74 -6.83
CA MET A 93 0.75 -8.51 -5.40
C MET A 93 -0.70 -8.21 -5.04
N LEU A 94 -1.40 -7.40 -5.85
CA LEU A 94 -2.81 -7.09 -5.63
C LEU A 94 -3.67 -8.33 -5.71
N ASP A 95 -3.40 -9.21 -6.66
CA ASP A 95 -4.14 -10.46 -6.80
C ASP A 95 -3.98 -11.33 -5.56
N GLU A 96 -2.78 -11.43 -5.02
CA GLU A 96 -2.53 -12.19 -3.80
C GLU A 96 -3.20 -11.56 -2.59
N ALA A 97 -3.16 -10.23 -2.48
CA ALA A 97 -3.84 -9.52 -1.41
C ALA A 97 -5.36 -9.74 -1.48
N ASP A 98 -5.93 -9.70 -2.68
CA ASP A 98 -7.35 -9.96 -2.88
C ASP A 98 -7.74 -11.36 -2.44
N LEU A 99 -6.92 -12.36 -2.74
CA LEU A 99 -7.17 -13.73 -2.30
C LEU A 99 -7.16 -13.83 -0.76
N ASN A 100 -6.22 -13.16 -0.13
CA ASN A 100 -6.13 -13.18 1.33
C ASN A 100 -7.29 -12.42 1.99
N SER A 101 -7.83 -11.41 1.34
CA SER A 101 -8.92 -10.59 1.90
C SER A 101 -10.28 -11.26 1.81
N ASN A 102 -10.42 -12.26 0.94
CA ASN A 102 -11.69 -12.96 0.72
C ASN A 102 -11.89 -14.16 1.67
N ASP A 103 -10.96 -14.37 2.54
CA ASP A 103 -11.09 -15.40 3.58
C ASP A 103 -11.87 -14.83 4.80
#